data_74b58b3f4a6926339dbbff5a832f6582
#
_entry.id   74b58b3f4a6926339dbbff5a832f6582
#
_cell.length_a   1.000
_cell.length_b   1.000
_cell.length_c   1.000
_cell.angle_alpha   90.00
_cell.angle_beta   90.00
_cell.angle_gamma   90.00
#
_symmetry.space_group_name_H-M   'P 1'
#
loop_
_entity.id
_entity.type
_entity.pdbx_description
1 polymer ?
#
loop_
_entity_poly.entity_id
_entity_poly.type
_entity_poly.pdbx_seq_one_letter_code
_entity_poly.pdbx_strand_id
1 'polypeptide(L)'
;RHSLDALPWVADAEVRRVWPDRLTVNIKPYTPVARWLGGAGQMVDAQGKVFSVPPAQVPNGLPNLAGPADSGSQLLAQLAKFNTIVAPLGLKVISLQEDQRGGWRCILNNQVRLLLGSEDVIPALKRWVAIAPQVKEYLVAGATMDLRYTNGFAVAMPSATTVNSQ
;
A
#
# COMPACT_ATOMS: atom_id res chain seq x y z
N ARG A 1 26.76 1.67 -21.19
CA ARG A 1 26.17 1.12 -19.96
C ARG A 1 25.62 2.21 -19.04
N HIS A 2 26.36 3.31 -18.83
CA HIS A 2 25.97 4.38 -17.90
C HIS A 2 24.70 5.17 -18.27
N SER A 3 24.31 5.23 -19.54
CA SER A 3 23.14 6.04 -19.97
C SER A 3 21.80 5.32 -19.82
N LEU A 4 21.76 3.98 -19.79
CA LEU A 4 20.53 3.20 -19.66
C LEU A 4 20.18 2.93 -18.20
N ASP A 5 21.19 2.79 -17.34
CA ASP A 5 21.02 2.64 -15.90
C ASP A 5 20.49 3.92 -15.21
N ALA A 6 20.52 5.05 -15.94
CA ALA A 6 20.00 6.33 -15.48
C ALA A 6 18.48 6.49 -15.68
N LEU A 7 17.82 5.57 -16.38
CA LEU A 7 16.37 5.63 -16.59
C LEU A 7 15.65 5.04 -15.36
N PRO A 8 14.83 5.83 -14.68
CA PRO A 8 14.26 5.43 -13.37
C PRO A 8 13.30 4.22 -13.42
N TRP A 9 12.90 3.80 -14.62
CA TRP A 9 12.02 2.64 -14.85
C TRP A 9 12.74 1.38 -15.35
N VAL A 10 14.09 1.42 -15.48
CA VAL A 10 14.90 0.28 -15.88
C VAL A 10 15.48 -0.40 -14.63
N ALA A 11 15.09 -1.65 -14.41
CA ALA A 11 15.59 -2.46 -13.30
C ALA A 11 17.00 -3.00 -13.57
N ASP A 12 17.25 -3.37 -14.83
CA ASP A 12 18.53 -3.95 -15.28
C ASP A 12 18.67 -3.75 -16.79
N ALA A 13 19.89 -3.46 -17.25
CA ALA A 13 20.21 -3.34 -18.67
C ALA A 13 21.47 -4.14 -19.01
N GLU A 14 21.29 -5.22 -19.75
CA GLU A 14 22.39 -6.03 -20.26
C GLU A 14 22.72 -5.63 -21.69
N VAL A 15 23.96 -5.19 -21.93
CA VAL A 15 24.46 -4.84 -23.26
C VAL A 15 25.46 -5.90 -23.70
N ARG A 16 25.13 -6.65 -24.76
CA ARG A 16 26.02 -7.63 -25.38
C ARG A 16 26.45 -7.16 -26.75
N ARG A 17 27.74 -7.18 -27.00
CA ARG A 17 28.30 -6.99 -28.35
C ARG A 17 28.37 -8.31 -29.07
N VAL A 18 27.75 -8.39 -30.25
CA VAL A 18 27.81 -9.54 -31.15
C VAL A 18 28.61 -9.12 -32.38
N TRP A 19 29.78 -9.74 -32.55
CA TRP A 19 30.63 -9.49 -33.73
C TRP A 19 29.92 -9.85 -35.05
N PRO A 20 30.13 -9.14 -36.19
CA PRO A 20 31.09 -8.02 -36.36
C PRO A 20 30.54 -6.67 -35.90
N ASP A 21 29.23 -6.33 -36.02
CA ASP A 21 28.70 -4.98 -35.84
C ASP A 21 27.33 -4.90 -35.19
N ARG A 22 26.96 -5.86 -34.35
CA ARG A 22 25.64 -5.89 -33.68
C ARG A 22 25.77 -5.63 -32.18
N LEU A 23 24.93 -4.73 -31.67
CA LEU A 23 24.77 -4.46 -30.26
C LEU A 23 23.37 -4.94 -29.83
N THR A 24 23.32 -5.88 -28.91
CA THR A 24 22.06 -6.33 -28.32
C THR A 24 21.91 -5.70 -26.94
N VAL A 25 20.82 -4.99 -26.76
CA VAL A 25 20.45 -4.36 -25.48
C VAL A 25 19.23 -5.08 -24.94
N ASN A 26 19.37 -5.72 -23.80
CA ASN A 26 18.29 -6.38 -23.10
C ASN A 26 17.91 -5.53 -21.89
N ILE A 27 16.70 -4.99 -21.88
CA ILE A 27 16.20 -4.12 -20.82
C ILE A 27 15.16 -4.87 -20.01
N LYS A 28 15.35 -4.94 -18.69
CA LYS A 28 14.34 -5.44 -17.75
C LYS A 28 13.69 -4.23 -17.07
N PRO A 29 12.43 -3.92 -17.38
CA PRO A 29 11.73 -2.84 -16.69
C PRO A 29 11.32 -3.27 -15.28
N TYR A 30 11.20 -2.32 -14.37
CA TYR A 30 10.49 -2.54 -13.11
C TYR A 30 9.00 -2.81 -13.36
N THR A 31 8.45 -3.77 -12.64
CA THR A 31 7.00 -4.05 -12.64
C THR A 31 6.40 -3.53 -11.35
N PRO A 32 5.59 -2.46 -11.40
CA PRO A 32 4.98 -1.90 -10.20
C PRO A 32 3.91 -2.84 -9.63
N VAL A 33 3.93 -3.05 -8.33
CA VAL A 33 2.91 -3.81 -7.58
C VAL A 33 2.16 -2.92 -6.58
N ALA A 34 2.70 -1.76 -6.24
CA ALA A 34 2.09 -0.78 -5.36
C ALA A 34 2.58 0.64 -5.71
N ARG A 35 1.82 1.64 -5.26
CA ARG A 35 2.23 3.05 -5.30
C ARG A 35 2.93 3.40 -3.99
N TRP A 36 4.00 4.18 -4.07
CA TRP A 36 4.67 4.74 -2.89
C TRP A 36 4.23 6.18 -2.68
N LEU A 37 3.68 6.49 -1.50
CA LEU A 37 3.15 7.83 -1.21
C LEU A 37 4.22 8.86 -0.79
N GLY A 38 5.50 8.52 -0.86
CA GLY A 38 6.61 9.42 -0.53
C GLY A 38 6.91 10.47 -1.60
N GLY A 39 6.35 10.34 -2.80
CA GLY A 39 6.56 11.29 -3.90
C GLY A 39 5.69 11.00 -5.11
N ALA A 40 5.58 11.99 -6.01
CA ALA A 40 4.79 11.84 -7.23
C ALA A 40 5.44 10.80 -8.17
N GLY A 41 4.63 9.88 -8.70
CA GLY A 41 5.09 8.84 -9.63
C GLY A 41 5.98 7.76 -9.02
N GLN A 42 6.12 7.72 -7.68
CA GLN A 42 6.87 6.66 -7.02
C GLN A 42 6.05 5.38 -6.92
N MET A 43 6.70 4.28 -7.23
CA MET A 43 6.13 2.93 -7.27
C MET A 43 7.01 1.97 -6.50
N VAL A 44 6.46 0.81 -6.16
CA VAL A 44 7.18 -0.28 -5.48
C VAL A 44 7.09 -1.53 -6.36
N ASP A 45 8.22 -2.20 -6.59
CA ASP A 45 8.25 -3.50 -7.26
C ASP A 45 7.98 -4.67 -6.30
N ALA A 46 7.89 -5.90 -6.81
CA ALA A 46 7.63 -7.10 -6.02
C ALA A 46 8.71 -7.40 -4.96
N GLN A 47 9.90 -6.84 -5.08
CA GLN A 47 11.00 -6.96 -4.13
C GLN A 47 10.97 -5.86 -3.06
N GLY A 48 10.06 -4.91 -3.17
CA GLY A 48 9.93 -3.79 -2.24
C GLY A 48 10.82 -2.60 -2.60
N LYS A 49 11.44 -2.61 -3.77
CA LYS A 49 12.28 -1.49 -4.22
C LYS A 49 11.41 -0.35 -4.74
N VAL A 50 11.69 0.86 -4.26
CA VAL A 50 11.03 2.07 -4.73
C VAL A 50 11.72 2.58 -5.99
N PHE A 51 10.94 2.90 -7.02
CA PHE A 51 11.40 3.48 -8.28
C PHE A 51 10.39 4.53 -8.77
N SER A 52 10.79 5.34 -9.73
CA SER A 52 9.91 6.39 -10.26
C SER A 52 9.48 6.07 -11.69
N VAL A 53 8.23 6.38 -12.00
CA VAL A 53 7.71 6.34 -13.38
C VAL A 53 7.12 7.70 -13.75
N PRO A 54 7.08 8.04 -15.04
CA PRO A 54 6.38 9.22 -15.51
C PRO A 54 4.91 9.18 -15.06
N PRO A 55 4.30 10.28 -14.60
CA PRO A 55 2.91 10.31 -14.10
C PRO A 55 1.89 9.71 -15.06
N ALA A 56 2.10 9.85 -16.38
CA ALA A 56 1.21 9.27 -17.40
C ALA A 56 1.28 7.73 -17.49
N GLN A 57 2.29 7.10 -16.88
CA GLN A 57 2.51 5.65 -16.90
C GLN A 57 2.17 4.98 -15.57
N VAL A 58 1.65 5.72 -14.60
CA VAL A 58 1.24 5.17 -13.30
C VAL A 58 0.01 4.29 -13.49
N PRO A 59 0.07 2.98 -13.21
CA PRO A 59 -1.08 2.09 -13.33
C PRO A 59 -2.17 2.44 -12.32
N ASN A 60 -3.43 2.23 -12.72
CA ASN A 60 -4.57 2.35 -11.82
C ASN A 60 -4.79 1.05 -11.03
N GLY A 61 -5.47 1.15 -9.90
CA GLY A 61 -5.90 -0.01 -9.11
C GLY A 61 -4.83 -0.64 -8.23
N LEU A 62 -3.62 -0.08 -8.19
CA LEU A 62 -2.58 -0.53 -7.27
C LEU A 62 -2.82 0.01 -5.85
N PRO A 63 -2.50 -0.77 -4.80
CA PRO A 63 -2.56 -0.30 -3.43
C PRO A 63 -1.52 0.81 -3.19
N ASN A 64 -1.83 1.68 -2.24
CA ASN A 64 -0.92 2.73 -1.80
C ASN A 64 -0.13 2.25 -0.58
N LEU A 65 1.18 2.49 -0.58
CA LEU A 65 2.08 2.19 0.54
C LEU A 65 2.79 3.46 0.99
N ALA A 66 2.94 3.62 2.29
CA ALA A 66 3.76 4.66 2.89
C ALA A 66 4.44 4.14 4.15
N GLY A 67 5.70 4.49 4.34
CA GLY A 67 6.47 4.08 5.51
C GLY A 67 7.87 4.69 5.53
N PRO A 68 8.69 4.27 6.49
CA PRO A 68 10.10 4.64 6.53
C PRO A 68 10.84 4.30 5.24
N ALA A 69 11.97 4.94 5.01
CA ALA A 69 12.85 4.58 3.90
C ALA A 69 13.20 3.08 3.96
N ASP A 70 13.29 2.46 2.79
CA ASP A 70 13.64 1.03 2.63
C ASP A 70 12.66 0.01 3.25
N SER A 71 11.48 0.44 3.71
CA SER A 71 10.46 -0.45 4.29
C SER A 71 9.54 -1.13 3.24
N GLY A 72 9.78 -0.94 1.95
CA GLY A 72 8.90 -1.42 0.89
C GLY A 72 8.61 -2.92 0.95
N SER A 73 9.63 -3.77 1.17
CA SER A 73 9.45 -5.22 1.29
C SER A 73 8.65 -5.61 2.54
N GLN A 74 8.89 -4.93 3.67
CA GLN A 74 8.14 -5.12 4.91
C GLN A 74 6.67 -4.73 4.72
N LEU A 75 6.40 -3.59 4.09
CA LEU A 75 5.05 -3.11 3.80
C LEU A 75 4.29 -4.06 2.86
N LEU A 76 4.95 -4.59 1.82
CA LEU A 76 4.34 -5.59 0.94
C LEU A 76 4.00 -6.89 1.69
N ALA A 77 4.90 -7.39 2.53
CA ALA A 77 4.66 -8.58 3.34
C ALA A 77 3.48 -8.36 4.32
N GLN A 78 3.42 -7.19 4.93
CA GLN A 78 2.34 -6.84 5.85
C GLN A 78 1.01 -6.64 5.12
N LEU A 79 1.03 -6.02 3.93
CA LEU A 79 -0.14 -5.89 3.06
C LEU A 79 -0.74 -7.26 2.70
N ALA A 80 0.10 -8.23 2.35
CA ALA A 80 -0.33 -9.59 2.05
C ALA A 80 -0.99 -10.27 3.26
N LYS A 81 -0.39 -10.13 4.46
CA LYS A 81 -0.98 -10.65 5.71
C LYS A 81 -2.33 -10.01 6.02
N PHE A 82 -2.43 -8.68 5.91
CA PHE A 82 -3.68 -7.97 6.17
C PHE A 82 -4.77 -8.38 5.19
N ASN A 83 -4.46 -8.48 3.90
CA ASN A 83 -5.41 -8.94 2.89
C ASN A 83 -5.94 -10.36 3.17
N THR A 84 -5.07 -11.27 3.60
CA THR A 84 -5.47 -12.63 4.01
C THR A 84 -6.43 -12.60 5.19
N ILE A 85 -6.21 -11.73 6.17
CA ILE A 85 -7.04 -11.64 7.38
C ILE A 85 -8.40 -11.02 7.08
N VAL A 86 -8.49 -9.99 6.23
CA VAL A 86 -9.75 -9.30 5.91
C VAL A 86 -10.54 -9.97 4.78
N ALA A 87 -9.93 -10.88 4.02
CA ALA A 87 -10.55 -11.59 2.91
C ALA A 87 -11.90 -12.28 3.24
N PRO A 88 -12.09 -12.91 4.42
CA PRO A 88 -13.38 -13.50 4.79
C PRO A 88 -14.54 -12.51 4.83
N LEU A 89 -14.28 -11.23 5.01
CA LEU A 89 -15.29 -10.16 4.95
C LEU A 89 -15.57 -9.66 3.52
N GLY A 90 -14.89 -10.21 2.50
CA GLY A 90 -14.92 -9.67 1.14
C GLY A 90 -14.20 -8.33 0.99
N LEU A 91 -13.35 -7.97 1.94
CA LEU A 91 -12.62 -6.71 1.99
C LEU A 91 -11.18 -6.86 1.51
N LYS A 92 -10.60 -5.75 1.07
CA LYS A 92 -9.22 -5.65 0.61
C LYS A 92 -8.61 -4.34 1.10
N VAL A 93 -7.34 -4.39 1.46
CA VAL A 93 -6.57 -3.20 1.83
C VAL A 93 -6.16 -2.46 0.56
N ILE A 94 -6.55 -1.20 0.44
CA ILE A 94 -6.20 -0.32 -0.69
C ILE A 94 -5.13 0.71 -0.33
N SER A 95 -4.86 0.90 0.96
CA SER A 95 -3.76 1.74 1.45
C SER A 95 -3.23 1.19 2.75
N LEU A 96 -1.91 1.08 2.88
CA LEU A 96 -1.23 0.63 4.09
C LEU A 96 -0.10 1.62 4.42
N GLN A 97 -0.06 2.06 5.66
CA GLN A 97 0.94 3.02 6.12
C GLN A 97 1.54 2.59 7.45
N GLU A 98 2.84 2.76 7.56
CA GLU A 98 3.60 2.65 8.80
C GLU A 98 4.17 4.02 9.15
N ASP A 99 3.91 4.52 10.34
CA ASP A 99 4.49 5.78 10.80
C ASP A 99 5.92 5.58 11.37
N GLN A 100 6.59 6.68 11.68
CA GLN A 100 7.96 6.65 12.21
C GLN A 100 8.10 5.98 13.60
N ARG A 101 6.97 5.76 14.29
CA ARG A 101 6.92 5.07 15.58
C ARG A 101 6.52 3.61 15.46
N GLY A 102 6.43 3.08 14.22
CA GLY A 102 5.99 1.73 13.93
C GLY A 102 4.48 1.52 14.04
N GLY A 103 3.69 2.61 14.11
CA GLY A 103 2.24 2.54 14.14
C GLY A 103 1.65 2.25 12.76
N TRP A 104 0.79 1.25 12.68
CA TRP A 104 0.13 0.84 11.44
C TRP A 104 -1.26 1.43 11.29
N ARG A 105 -1.57 1.85 10.09
CA ARG A 105 -2.91 2.25 9.66
C ARG A 105 -3.19 1.74 8.26
N CYS A 106 -4.43 1.38 7.98
CA CYS A 106 -4.83 0.98 6.64
C CYS A 106 -6.21 1.51 6.27
N ILE A 107 -6.48 1.55 4.97
CA ILE A 107 -7.79 1.87 4.40
C ILE A 107 -8.24 0.66 3.59
N LEU A 108 -9.47 0.26 3.80
CA LEU A 108 -10.11 -0.83 3.10
C LEU A 108 -10.83 -0.34 1.83
N ASN A 109 -11.16 -1.24 0.92
CA ASN A 109 -11.84 -0.92 -0.33
C ASN A 109 -13.27 -0.34 -0.15
N ASN A 110 -13.89 -0.52 1.02
CA ASN A 110 -15.13 0.15 1.43
C ASN A 110 -14.89 1.53 2.07
N GLN A 111 -13.67 2.07 2.00
CA GLN A 111 -13.24 3.36 2.56
C GLN A 111 -13.27 3.44 4.10
N VAL A 112 -13.38 2.33 4.79
CA VAL A 112 -13.19 2.27 6.24
C VAL A 112 -11.70 2.34 6.57
N ARG A 113 -11.35 3.16 7.56
CA ARG A 113 -9.98 3.33 8.06
C ARG A 113 -9.79 2.52 9.33
N LEU A 114 -8.67 1.80 9.41
CA LEU A 114 -8.27 1.06 10.61
C LEU A 114 -7.00 1.66 11.19
N LEU A 115 -7.03 1.99 12.49
CA LEU A 115 -5.86 2.39 13.28
C LEU A 115 -5.45 1.21 14.14
N LEU A 116 -4.28 0.64 13.90
CA LEU A 116 -3.84 -0.62 14.50
C LEU A 116 -2.77 -0.44 15.57
N GLY A 117 -2.06 0.70 15.57
CA GLY A 117 -0.93 0.92 16.47
C GLY A 117 0.31 0.12 16.08
N SER A 118 1.27 0.02 16.99
CA SER A 118 2.57 -0.64 16.78
C SER A 118 2.67 -2.03 17.41
N GLU A 119 1.79 -2.35 18.36
CA GLU A 119 1.81 -3.60 19.11
C GLU A 119 0.57 -4.44 18.77
N ASP A 120 0.74 -5.76 18.82
CA ASP A 120 -0.35 -6.74 18.63
C ASP A 120 -1.23 -6.50 17.40
N VAL A 121 -0.65 -5.97 16.33
CA VAL A 121 -1.34 -5.53 15.11
C VAL A 121 -2.15 -6.66 14.48
N ILE A 122 -1.56 -7.84 14.32
CA ILE A 122 -2.24 -9.01 13.73
C ILE A 122 -3.36 -9.54 14.63
N PRO A 123 -3.15 -9.75 15.94
CA PRO A 123 -4.23 -10.11 16.86
C PRO A 123 -5.36 -9.09 16.88
N ALA A 124 -5.06 -7.78 16.88
CA ALA A 124 -6.07 -6.72 16.86
C ALA A 124 -6.93 -6.78 15.59
N LEU A 125 -6.30 -6.95 14.42
CA LEU A 125 -7.00 -7.08 13.16
C LEU A 125 -7.89 -8.32 13.11
N LYS A 126 -7.41 -9.47 13.60
CA LYS A 126 -8.19 -10.71 13.68
C LYS A 126 -9.41 -10.57 14.59
N ARG A 127 -9.26 -9.93 15.77
CA ARG A 127 -10.39 -9.66 16.67
C ARG A 127 -11.45 -8.79 16.00
N TRP A 128 -11.00 -7.73 15.29
CA TRP A 128 -11.92 -6.88 14.56
C TRP A 128 -12.68 -7.65 13.46
N VAL A 129 -11.99 -8.46 12.67
CA VAL A 129 -12.62 -9.28 11.60
C VAL A 129 -13.69 -10.21 12.18
N ALA A 130 -13.48 -10.80 13.36
CA ALA A 130 -14.45 -11.66 14.02
C ALA A 130 -15.73 -10.91 14.44
N ILE A 131 -15.62 -9.62 14.77
CA ILE A 131 -16.72 -8.79 15.26
C ILE A 131 -17.37 -7.97 14.13
N ALA A 132 -16.64 -7.67 13.06
CA ALA A 132 -17.09 -6.82 11.96
C ALA A 132 -18.47 -7.17 11.39
N PRO A 133 -18.88 -8.44 11.24
CA PRO A 133 -20.24 -8.78 10.79
C PRO A 133 -21.35 -8.28 11.72
N GLN A 134 -21.06 -8.14 13.03
CA GLN A 134 -22.01 -7.69 14.04
C GLN A 134 -22.18 -6.16 14.07
N VAL A 135 -21.19 -5.44 13.53
CA VAL A 135 -21.12 -3.97 13.53
C VAL A 135 -21.17 -3.39 12.10
N LYS A 136 -21.80 -4.10 11.18
CA LYS A 136 -21.87 -3.70 9.77
C LYS A 136 -22.41 -2.28 9.54
N GLU A 137 -23.31 -1.83 10.40
CA GLU A 137 -23.91 -0.49 10.34
C GLU A 137 -22.88 0.64 10.52
N TYR A 138 -21.74 0.33 11.17
CA TYR A 138 -20.64 1.28 11.37
C TYR A 138 -19.55 1.18 10.30
N LEU A 139 -19.61 0.18 9.41
CA LEU A 139 -18.63 -0.03 8.35
C LEU A 139 -18.97 0.81 7.10
N VAL A 140 -19.22 2.09 7.31
CA VAL A 140 -19.54 3.05 6.24
C VAL A 140 -18.30 3.77 5.76
N ALA A 141 -18.33 4.24 4.51
CA ALA A 141 -17.24 4.99 3.92
C ALA A 141 -16.85 6.21 4.77
N GLY A 142 -15.56 6.33 5.07
CA GLY A 142 -15.02 7.41 5.90
C GLY A 142 -15.05 7.14 7.41
N ALA A 143 -15.69 6.06 7.88
CA ALA A 143 -15.60 5.66 9.29
C ALA A 143 -14.18 5.26 9.65
N THR A 144 -13.78 5.54 10.89
CA THR A 144 -12.48 5.14 11.44
C THR A 144 -12.70 4.19 12.62
N MET A 145 -12.08 3.01 12.53
CA MET A 145 -12.04 2.01 13.60
C MET A 145 -10.70 2.09 14.30
N ASP A 146 -10.67 2.44 15.57
CA ASP A 146 -9.46 2.45 16.37
C ASP A 146 -9.31 1.13 17.13
N LEU A 147 -8.38 0.29 16.68
CA LEU A 147 -8.13 -1.06 17.18
C LEU A 147 -6.99 -1.12 18.20
N ARG A 148 -6.46 0.02 18.62
CA ARG A 148 -5.33 0.10 19.56
C ARG A 148 -5.70 -0.31 20.99
N TYR A 149 -6.97 -0.46 21.28
CA TYR A 149 -7.46 -0.89 22.60
C TYR A 149 -7.36 -2.41 22.78
N THR A 150 -6.93 -2.83 23.96
CA THR A 150 -6.71 -4.25 24.27
C THR A 150 -8.00 -5.07 24.30
N ASN A 151 -9.10 -4.46 24.75
CA ASN A 151 -10.38 -5.13 25.03
C ASN A 151 -11.55 -4.65 24.16
N GLY A 152 -11.25 -3.99 23.03
CA GLY A 152 -12.30 -3.46 22.17
C GLY A 152 -11.76 -2.61 21.03
N PHE A 153 -12.63 -1.82 20.45
CA PHE A 153 -12.28 -0.80 19.47
C PHE A 153 -13.22 0.39 19.62
N ALA A 154 -12.75 1.56 19.22
CA ALA A 154 -13.57 2.76 19.13
C ALA A 154 -13.95 3.03 17.67
N VAL A 155 -15.16 3.56 17.47
CA VAL A 155 -15.66 3.93 16.14
C VAL A 155 -15.83 5.44 16.09
N ALA A 156 -15.18 6.08 15.12
CA ALA A 156 -15.42 7.47 14.76
C ALA A 156 -16.15 7.51 13.42
N MET A 157 -17.39 7.98 13.43
CA MET A 157 -18.18 8.17 12.22
C MET A 157 -17.67 9.37 11.43
N PRO A 158 -17.78 9.37 10.09
CA PRO A 158 -17.45 10.55 9.31
C PRO A 158 -18.35 11.71 9.74
N SER A 159 -17.76 12.89 9.96
CA SER A 159 -18.54 14.10 10.24
C SER A 159 -19.46 14.37 9.05
N ALA A 160 -20.77 14.51 9.30
CA ALA A 160 -21.70 15.00 8.29
C ALA A 160 -21.24 16.38 7.85
N THR A 161 -20.76 16.52 6.63
CA THR A 161 -20.52 17.83 6.03
C THR A 161 -21.89 18.46 5.83
N THR A 162 -22.25 19.38 6.71
CA THR A 162 -23.45 20.24 6.52
C THR A 162 -23.15 21.09 5.29
N VAL A 163 -23.69 20.69 4.14
CA VAL A 163 -23.71 21.55 2.98
C VAL A 163 -24.75 22.65 3.31
N ASN A 164 -24.28 23.77 3.81
CA ASN A 164 -25.08 24.99 3.84
C ASN A 164 -25.28 25.45 2.41
N SER A 165 -26.43 25.10 1.84
CA SER A 165 -26.96 25.75 0.65
C SER A 165 -27.47 27.12 1.07
N GLN A 166 -26.75 28.16 0.70
CA GLN A 166 -27.28 29.51 0.52
C GLN A 166 -27.28 29.85 -0.95
#